data_0251b8715eb601a5ccf57802dd9886fa
#
_entry.id   0251b8715eb601a5ccf57802dd9886fa
#
_cell.length_a   1.000
_cell.length_b   1.000
_cell.length_c   1.000
_cell.angle_alpha   90.00
_cell.angle_beta   90.00
_cell.angle_gamma   90.00
#
_symmetry.space_group_name_H-M   'P 1'
#
loop_
_entity.id
_entity.type
_entity.pdbx_description
1 polymer ?
#
loop_
_entity_poly.entity_id
_entity_poly.type
_entity_poly.pdbx_seq_one_letter_code
_entity_poly.pdbx_strand_id
1 'polypeptide(L)'
;MLKALDIALKDLTSSFRSATALVFMFVVPLLVTGMFYLMFGNIAEGGEFDLPRTSVVVVNLDQDAPRLGTGSKNVPGGIQANTLSELVVQVLKSDEIADLIDVSTLEDADAALTAVDNQQYQVAVIIPDGFSQEFVDLYGQSTIEFYQDPTLTLGPAIVKSILSQFMDGLSGVKIAMDIPLDTAEGVEYAQLGQIVEMYLETSNTQDDDLSDILLEVHTPGDVKIEVNPLLRIVGPIMGGMMIFYAFFTGANVASTILKEDEEGTLPRLFTTPTTQSTILSGKFLSVFLTVLVQTVILIGLSRLIFRIEWGDFKSVALLAIGIVILASTFGIFINSLLKSTKQGGVIFGGVLTFTGVLGMINVFAMNSPSASRLGDTVSLLVPQGWAARGLIQSLNGQPFSDMLITTLVMLAWSAAFFVVGVFRFNKRYA
;
A
#
# COMPACT_ATOMS: atom_id res chain seq x y z
N MET A 1 -13.44 34.99 -25.14
CA MET A 1 -13.25 34.35 -23.82
C MET A 1 -14.56 34.17 -23.08
N LEU A 2 -15.44 35.16 -22.93
CA LEU A 2 -16.73 35.02 -22.22
C LEU A 2 -17.60 33.87 -22.76
N LYS A 3 -17.76 33.72 -24.10
CA LYS A 3 -18.56 32.65 -24.69
C LYS A 3 -18.05 31.23 -24.36
N ALA A 4 -16.74 31.01 -24.28
CA ALA A 4 -16.17 29.72 -23.88
C ALA A 4 -16.46 29.42 -22.41
N LEU A 5 -16.42 30.43 -21.54
CA LEU A 5 -16.77 30.28 -20.13
C LEU A 5 -18.27 29.97 -19.95
N ASP A 6 -19.16 30.62 -20.72
CA ASP A 6 -20.60 30.35 -20.67
C ASP A 6 -20.91 28.90 -21.06
N ILE A 7 -20.24 28.38 -22.09
CA ILE A 7 -20.35 26.96 -22.50
C ILE A 7 -19.85 26.06 -21.37
N ALA A 8 -18.70 26.38 -20.79
CA ALA A 8 -18.11 25.58 -19.71
C ALA A 8 -19.01 25.53 -18.46
N LEU A 9 -19.58 26.65 -18.05
CA LEU A 9 -20.48 26.75 -16.89
C LEU A 9 -21.82 26.00 -17.15
N LYS A 10 -22.35 26.08 -18.38
CA LYS A 10 -23.55 25.33 -18.76
C LYS A 10 -23.28 23.82 -18.61
N ASP A 11 -22.17 23.31 -19.17
CA ASP A 11 -21.85 21.89 -19.13
C ASP A 11 -21.49 21.43 -17.71
N LEU A 12 -20.81 22.27 -16.94
CA LEU A 12 -20.56 22.03 -15.51
C LEU A 12 -21.89 21.83 -14.76
N THR A 13 -22.83 22.76 -14.90
CA THR A 13 -24.14 22.67 -14.24
C THR A 13 -24.91 21.43 -14.68
N SER A 14 -24.82 21.04 -15.96
CA SER A 14 -25.42 19.81 -16.47
C SER A 14 -24.83 18.56 -15.81
N SER A 15 -23.49 18.51 -15.64
CA SER A 15 -22.80 17.41 -14.97
C SER A 15 -23.25 17.25 -13.51
N PHE A 16 -23.41 18.36 -12.80
CA PHE A 16 -23.86 18.36 -11.39
C PHE A 16 -25.39 18.13 -11.20
N ARG A 17 -26.16 18.16 -12.26
CA ARG A 17 -27.59 17.77 -12.22
C ARG A 17 -27.82 16.26 -12.36
N SER A 18 -26.82 15.52 -12.80
CA SER A 18 -26.92 14.07 -12.94
C SER A 18 -26.66 13.38 -11.60
N ALA A 19 -27.69 12.79 -10.99
CA ALA A 19 -27.55 12.04 -9.73
C ALA A 19 -26.52 10.90 -9.84
N THR A 20 -26.51 10.20 -10.96
CA THR A 20 -25.52 9.13 -11.21
C THR A 20 -24.09 9.68 -11.23
N ALA A 21 -23.87 10.82 -11.90
CA ALA A 21 -22.56 11.45 -11.94
C ALA A 21 -22.10 11.86 -10.52
N LEU A 22 -22.99 12.46 -9.72
CA LEU A 22 -22.69 12.86 -8.32
C LEU A 22 -22.32 11.65 -7.44
N VAL A 23 -23.05 10.54 -7.60
CA VAL A 23 -22.75 9.31 -6.85
C VAL A 23 -21.33 8.83 -7.18
N PHE A 24 -20.96 8.72 -8.45
CA PHE A 24 -19.63 8.26 -8.84
C PHE A 24 -18.53 9.29 -8.54
N MET A 25 -18.84 10.60 -8.61
CA MET A 25 -17.87 11.64 -8.30
C MET A 25 -17.52 11.73 -6.81
N PHE A 26 -18.50 11.55 -5.93
CA PHE A 26 -18.34 11.86 -4.51
C PHE A 26 -18.69 10.69 -3.58
N VAL A 27 -19.84 10.04 -3.80
CA VAL A 27 -20.32 9.03 -2.85
C VAL A 27 -19.45 7.78 -2.90
N VAL A 28 -19.12 7.28 -4.07
CA VAL A 28 -18.36 6.02 -4.18
C VAL A 28 -16.94 6.15 -3.63
N PRO A 29 -16.14 7.19 -3.96
CA PRO A 29 -14.81 7.37 -3.35
C PRO A 29 -14.86 7.43 -1.82
N LEU A 30 -15.81 8.19 -1.26
CA LEU A 30 -15.97 8.35 0.17
C LEU A 30 -16.47 7.08 0.84
N LEU A 31 -17.42 6.36 0.19
CA LEU A 31 -17.96 5.12 0.71
C LEU A 31 -16.89 4.02 0.78
N VAL A 32 -16.13 3.83 -0.30
CA VAL A 32 -15.05 2.84 -0.32
C VAL A 32 -14.00 3.18 0.74
N THR A 33 -13.57 4.43 0.82
CA THR A 33 -12.63 4.87 1.87
C THR A 33 -13.23 4.69 3.26
N GLY A 34 -14.50 4.98 3.45
CA GLY A 34 -15.23 4.77 4.70
C GLY A 34 -15.30 3.31 5.12
N MET A 35 -15.48 2.39 4.17
CA MET A 35 -15.42 0.95 4.45
C MET A 35 -14.05 0.54 4.97
N PHE A 36 -12.97 1.01 4.34
CA PHE A 36 -11.61 0.77 4.84
C PHE A 36 -11.38 1.43 6.20
N TYR A 37 -11.88 2.66 6.39
CA TYR A 37 -11.80 3.35 7.68
C TYR A 37 -12.48 2.54 8.80
N LEU A 38 -13.67 1.98 8.55
CA LEU A 38 -14.37 1.14 9.53
C LEU A 38 -13.68 -0.21 9.73
N MET A 39 -13.14 -0.80 8.67
CA MET A 39 -12.46 -2.09 8.74
C MET A 39 -11.14 -2.00 9.53
N PHE A 40 -10.38 -0.92 9.37
CA PHE A 40 -9.10 -0.72 10.04
C PHE A 40 -9.17 0.19 11.27
N GLY A 41 -10.34 0.79 11.56
CA GLY A 41 -10.53 1.75 12.65
C GLY A 41 -10.26 1.17 14.02
N ASN A 42 -10.72 -0.04 14.27
CA ASN A 42 -10.50 -0.74 15.53
C ASN A 42 -9.02 -1.05 15.80
N ILE A 43 -8.23 -1.26 14.74
CA ILE A 43 -6.78 -1.53 14.85
C ILE A 43 -6.04 -0.28 15.34
N ALA A 44 -6.46 0.90 14.93
CA ALA A 44 -5.78 2.15 15.25
C ALA A 44 -6.12 2.69 16.64
N GLU A 45 -7.23 2.27 17.25
CA GLU A 45 -7.62 2.64 18.60
C GLU A 45 -7.09 1.66 19.67
N GLY A 46 -6.15 0.77 19.29
CA GLY A 46 -5.63 -0.29 20.19
C GLY A 46 -6.66 -1.42 20.42
N GLY A 47 -7.70 -1.45 19.61
CA GLY A 47 -8.63 -2.57 19.58
C GLY A 47 -7.96 -3.79 18.95
N GLU A 48 -8.03 -4.91 19.65
CA GLU A 48 -7.59 -6.20 19.14
C GLU A 48 -8.31 -6.50 17.82
N PHE A 49 -7.54 -6.80 16.79
CA PHE A 49 -8.09 -7.40 15.59
C PHE A 49 -8.49 -8.81 16.00
N ASP A 50 -9.78 -9.06 16.12
CA ASP A 50 -10.28 -10.42 16.38
C ASP A 50 -10.07 -11.28 15.12
N LEU A 51 -8.78 -11.48 14.79
CA LEU A 51 -8.40 -12.48 13.80
C LEU A 51 -8.66 -13.84 14.43
N PRO A 52 -9.33 -14.75 13.73
CA PRO A 52 -9.42 -16.11 14.22
C PRO A 52 -7.99 -16.61 14.45
N ARG A 53 -7.69 -17.04 15.68
CA ARG A 53 -6.37 -17.54 16.06
C ARG A 53 -5.95 -18.63 15.10
N THR A 54 -4.72 -18.53 14.61
CA THR A 54 -4.15 -19.55 13.73
C THR A 54 -3.73 -20.75 14.59
N SER A 55 -4.36 -21.90 14.39
CA SER A 55 -3.97 -23.12 15.10
C SER A 55 -2.68 -23.68 14.52
N VAL A 56 -1.65 -23.77 15.36
CA VAL A 56 -0.30 -24.21 15.00
C VAL A 56 0.05 -25.45 15.82
N VAL A 57 0.55 -26.47 15.15
CA VAL A 57 1.16 -27.62 15.83
C VAL A 57 2.68 -27.58 15.68
N VAL A 58 3.40 -27.69 16.78
CA VAL A 58 4.87 -27.68 16.80
C VAL A 58 5.37 -29.07 17.22
N VAL A 59 6.31 -29.61 16.44
CA VAL A 59 7.01 -30.86 16.76
C VAL A 59 8.49 -30.52 16.95
N ASN A 60 9.03 -30.82 18.11
CA ASN A 60 10.45 -30.65 18.41
C ASN A 60 11.12 -32.03 18.50
N LEU A 61 11.90 -32.37 17.47
CA LEU A 61 12.68 -33.61 17.41
C LEU A 61 14.10 -33.46 17.95
N ASP A 62 14.55 -32.22 18.21
CA ASP A 62 15.91 -31.89 18.67
C ASP A 62 16.05 -32.10 20.19
N GLN A 63 15.91 -33.36 20.65
CA GLN A 63 15.88 -33.69 22.07
C GLN A 63 17.29 -33.75 22.70
N ASP A 64 18.32 -34.10 21.94
CA ASP A 64 19.71 -34.20 22.37
C ASP A 64 20.51 -32.88 22.19
N ALA A 65 19.79 -31.76 22.10
CA ALA A 65 20.36 -30.45 21.87
C ALA A 65 21.33 -30.01 22.96
N PRO A 66 22.43 -29.33 22.60
CA PRO A 66 23.34 -28.74 23.58
C PRO A 66 22.61 -27.68 24.39
N ARG A 67 22.83 -27.69 25.71
CA ARG A 67 22.18 -26.77 26.64
C ARG A 67 22.76 -25.35 26.48
N LEU A 68 21.88 -24.38 26.33
CA LEU A 68 22.23 -22.98 26.49
C LEU A 68 22.71 -22.73 27.92
N GLY A 69 23.85 -22.08 28.10
CA GLY A 69 24.45 -21.88 29.41
C GLY A 69 23.55 -21.18 30.43
N THR A 70 23.94 -21.26 31.71
CA THR A 70 23.16 -20.81 32.87
C THR A 70 22.81 -19.31 32.94
N GLY A 71 23.12 -18.51 31.93
CA GLY A 71 22.75 -17.10 31.79
C GLY A 71 21.29 -16.86 31.40
N SER A 72 20.63 -17.87 30.79
CA SER A 72 19.28 -17.75 30.23
C SER A 72 18.13 -17.73 31.26
N LYS A 73 18.36 -17.38 32.52
CA LYS A 73 17.31 -17.36 33.55
C LYS A 73 16.44 -16.11 33.60
N ASN A 74 16.78 -15.07 32.85
CA ASN A 74 16.09 -13.78 32.89
C ASN A 74 15.74 -13.23 31.49
N VAL A 75 15.30 -14.09 30.58
CA VAL A 75 14.77 -13.58 29.31
C VAL A 75 13.47 -12.81 29.61
N PRO A 76 13.31 -11.56 29.10
CA PRO A 76 12.06 -10.83 29.23
C PRO A 76 10.88 -11.64 28.69
N GLY A 77 9.73 -11.62 29.39
CA GLY A 77 8.59 -12.49 29.07
C GLY A 77 8.58 -13.83 29.84
N GLY A 78 9.55 -14.09 30.73
CA GLY A 78 9.57 -15.33 31.54
C GLY A 78 9.97 -16.59 30.78
N ILE A 79 10.59 -16.44 29.61
CA ILE A 79 11.03 -17.52 28.74
C ILE A 79 12.18 -18.28 29.42
N GLN A 80 11.99 -19.57 29.70
CA GLN A 80 13.01 -20.46 30.27
C GLN A 80 13.30 -21.57 29.27
N ALA A 81 14.22 -21.34 28.34
CA ALA A 81 14.64 -22.36 27.39
C ALA A 81 16.00 -22.91 27.76
N ASN A 82 16.12 -24.25 27.75
CA ASN A 82 17.40 -24.93 27.98
C ASN A 82 18.16 -25.19 26.67
N THR A 83 17.46 -25.21 25.54
CA THR A 83 18.02 -25.45 24.21
C THR A 83 17.52 -24.41 23.22
N LEU A 84 18.18 -24.28 22.06
CA LEU A 84 17.75 -23.35 21.01
C LEU A 84 16.40 -23.77 20.40
N SER A 85 16.18 -25.07 20.22
CA SER A 85 14.91 -25.60 19.75
C SER A 85 13.76 -25.31 20.71
N GLU A 86 14.01 -25.43 22.03
CA GLU A 86 13.04 -25.08 23.06
C GLU A 86 12.70 -23.58 23.05
N LEU A 87 13.71 -22.72 22.76
CA LEU A 87 13.51 -21.28 22.59
C LEU A 87 12.54 -20.96 21.43
N VAL A 88 12.71 -21.63 20.27
CA VAL A 88 11.76 -21.48 19.13
C VAL A 88 10.34 -21.81 19.56
N VAL A 89 10.15 -22.91 20.27
CA VAL A 89 8.84 -23.33 20.78
C VAL A 89 8.26 -22.30 21.75
N GLN A 90 9.08 -21.76 22.63
CA GLN A 90 8.64 -20.78 23.62
C GLN A 90 8.30 -19.42 23.01
N VAL A 91 9.06 -18.97 22.01
CA VAL A 91 8.71 -17.76 21.25
C VAL A 91 7.34 -17.91 20.60
N LEU A 92 7.05 -19.07 19.98
CA LEU A 92 5.74 -19.32 19.40
C LEU A 92 4.62 -19.44 20.45
N LYS A 93 4.94 -19.74 21.70
CA LYS A 93 4.00 -19.82 22.84
C LYS A 93 3.96 -18.57 23.70
N SER A 94 4.67 -17.51 23.32
CA SER A 94 4.73 -16.29 24.13
C SER A 94 3.37 -15.60 24.24
N ASP A 95 3.11 -14.96 25.37
CA ASP A 95 1.87 -14.23 25.64
C ASP A 95 1.65 -13.08 24.64
N GLU A 96 2.73 -12.55 24.07
CA GLU A 96 2.69 -11.44 23.11
C GLU A 96 2.01 -11.79 21.79
N ILE A 97 2.06 -13.07 21.38
CA ILE A 97 1.45 -13.56 20.13
C ILE A 97 0.30 -14.53 20.38
N ALA A 98 -0.08 -14.79 21.65
CA ALA A 98 -1.17 -15.68 22.02
C ALA A 98 -2.54 -15.25 21.46
N ASP A 99 -2.71 -13.97 21.12
CA ASP A 99 -3.92 -13.47 20.46
C ASP A 99 -3.95 -13.76 18.96
N LEU A 100 -2.81 -14.06 18.35
CA LEU A 100 -2.69 -14.34 16.91
C LEU A 100 -2.63 -15.83 16.62
N ILE A 101 -1.98 -16.62 17.50
CA ILE A 101 -1.73 -18.05 17.29
C ILE A 101 -2.08 -18.88 18.51
N ASP A 102 -2.64 -20.06 18.26
CA ASP A 102 -2.89 -21.11 19.29
C ASP A 102 -1.94 -22.27 19.03
N VAL A 103 -0.99 -22.50 19.94
CA VAL A 103 0.12 -23.42 19.74
C VAL A 103 -0.07 -24.69 20.56
N SER A 104 -0.17 -25.81 19.88
CA SER A 104 -0.14 -27.16 20.46
C SER A 104 1.20 -27.85 20.13
N THR A 105 1.62 -28.81 20.93
CA THR A 105 2.81 -29.63 20.69
C THR A 105 2.47 -31.06 20.47
N LEU A 106 3.08 -31.69 19.47
CA LEU A 106 3.05 -33.12 19.23
C LEU A 106 4.48 -33.71 19.25
N GLU A 107 4.61 -35.01 19.47
CA GLU A 107 5.91 -35.71 19.49
C GLU A 107 6.25 -36.35 18.13
N ASP A 108 5.26 -36.54 17.26
CA ASP A 108 5.40 -37.23 15.98
C ASP A 108 5.14 -36.26 14.80
N ALA A 109 6.11 -36.18 13.89
CA ALA A 109 6.03 -35.33 12.72
C ALA A 109 4.95 -35.77 11.72
N ASP A 110 4.83 -37.09 11.47
CA ASP A 110 3.84 -37.63 10.54
C ASP A 110 2.41 -37.40 11.07
N ALA A 111 2.22 -37.47 12.39
CA ALA A 111 0.94 -37.16 13.03
C ALA A 111 0.61 -35.65 12.86
N ALA A 112 1.60 -34.78 12.96
CA ALA A 112 1.41 -33.31 12.76
C ALA A 112 1.03 -32.97 11.31
N LEU A 113 1.69 -33.54 10.32
CA LEU A 113 1.35 -33.38 8.91
C LEU A 113 -0.06 -33.87 8.60
N THR A 114 -0.41 -35.07 9.10
CA THR A 114 -1.75 -35.66 8.95
C THR A 114 -2.82 -34.77 9.61
N ALA A 115 -2.52 -34.15 10.74
CA ALA A 115 -3.45 -33.27 11.44
C ALA A 115 -3.71 -31.97 10.65
N VAL A 116 -2.71 -31.44 9.90
CA VAL A 116 -2.90 -30.30 8.99
C VAL A 116 -3.72 -30.72 7.77
N ASP A 117 -3.43 -31.88 7.17
CA ASP A 117 -4.20 -32.40 6.03
C ASP A 117 -5.68 -32.64 6.39
N ASN A 118 -5.95 -33.02 7.63
CA ASN A 118 -7.30 -33.17 8.17
C ASN A 118 -7.92 -31.87 8.68
N GLN A 119 -7.27 -30.72 8.47
CA GLN A 119 -7.74 -29.40 8.89
C GLN A 119 -7.96 -29.24 10.41
N GLN A 120 -7.30 -30.05 11.22
CA GLN A 120 -7.30 -29.91 12.68
C GLN A 120 -6.38 -28.77 13.12
N TYR A 121 -5.27 -28.56 12.39
CA TYR A 121 -4.36 -27.44 12.52
C TYR A 121 -4.17 -26.76 11.16
N GLN A 122 -3.84 -25.50 11.18
CA GLN A 122 -3.62 -24.70 9.97
C GLN A 122 -2.16 -24.74 9.53
N VAL A 123 -1.25 -24.92 10.49
CA VAL A 123 0.20 -24.92 10.28
C VAL A 123 0.85 -25.99 11.14
N ALA A 124 1.82 -26.71 10.58
CA ALA A 124 2.77 -27.53 11.34
C ALA A 124 4.19 -26.94 11.20
N VAL A 125 4.87 -26.80 12.32
CA VAL A 125 6.26 -26.37 12.42
C VAL A 125 7.06 -27.54 12.99
N ILE A 126 7.97 -28.10 12.21
CA ILE A 126 8.79 -29.24 12.61
C ILE A 126 10.23 -28.79 12.76
N ILE A 127 10.76 -28.94 13.96
CA ILE A 127 12.17 -28.69 14.28
C ILE A 127 12.89 -30.02 14.19
N PRO A 128 13.77 -30.24 13.21
CA PRO A 128 14.43 -31.52 13.00
C PRO A 128 15.46 -31.83 14.09
N ASP A 129 15.81 -33.11 14.20
CA ASP A 129 16.91 -33.54 15.04
C ASP A 129 18.23 -32.91 14.61
N GLY A 130 19.07 -32.52 15.58
CA GLY A 130 20.34 -31.83 15.33
C GLY A 130 20.23 -30.34 14.98
N PHE A 131 19.05 -29.74 14.98
CA PHE A 131 18.82 -28.32 14.67
C PHE A 131 19.74 -27.38 15.46
N SER A 132 19.80 -27.53 16.77
CA SER A 132 20.63 -26.68 17.65
C SER A 132 22.13 -26.89 17.40
N GLN A 133 22.55 -28.12 17.10
CA GLN A 133 23.95 -28.41 16.81
C GLN A 133 24.39 -27.83 15.48
N GLU A 134 23.60 -27.98 14.43
CA GLU A 134 23.86 -27.39 13.11
C GLU A 134 23.84 -25.86 13.14
N PHE A 135 23.01 -25.27 14.00
CA PHE A 135 22.99 -23.82 14.16
C PHE A 135 24.30 -23.28 14.70
N VAL A 136 24.91 -23.98 15.64
CA VAL A 136 26.18 -23.55 16.28
C VAL A 136 27.40 -23.86 15.42
N ASP A 137 27.31 -24.86 14.53
CA ASP A 137 28.42 -25.14 13.59
C ASP A 137 28.59 -23.94 12.63
N LEU A 138 29.85 -23.46 12.49
CA LEU A 138 30.24 -22.31 11.68
C LEU A 138 29.70 -22.39 10.24
N TYR A 139 29.69 -23.58 9.67
CA TYR A 139 29.25 -23.87 8.31
C TYR A 139 27.93 -24.66 8.26
N GLY A 140 27.32 -24.90 9.42
CA GLY A 140 26.05 -25.63 9.52
C GLY A 140 24.88 -24.81 8.98
N GLN A 141 23.92 -25.50 8.35
CA GLN A 141 22.69 -24.91 7.85
C GLN A 141 21.50 -25.54 8.60
N SER A 142 21.05 -24.84 9.63
CA SER A 142 19.85 -25.23 10.37
C SER A 142 18.59 -24.88 9.55
N THR A 143 17.66 -25.82 9.45
CA THR A 143 16.39 -25.64 8.75
C THR A 143 15.24 -25.97 9.68
N ILE A 144 14.13 -25.25 9.56
CA ILE A 144 12.85 -25.57 10.20
C ILE A 144 11.88 -25.90 9.07
N GLU A 145 11.20 -27.03 9.17
CA GLU A 145 10.18 -27.40 8.20
C GLU A 145 8.86 -26.73 8.55
N PHE A 146 8.28 -26.05 7.56
CA PHE A 146 7.03 -25.33 7.69
C PHE A 146 6.00 -25.92 6.73
N TYR A 147 4.99 -26.57 7.25
CA TYR A 147 3.90 -27.16 6.48
C TYR A 147 2.58 -26.44 6.78
N GLN A 148 1.82 -26.08 5.74
CA GLN A 148 0.60 -25.29 5.89
C GLN A 148 -0.55 -25.86 5.05
N ASP A 149 -1.78 -25.62 5.50
CA ASP A 149 -2.97 -25.84 4.68
C ASP A 149 -2.93 -24.92 3.44
N PRO A 150 -2.90 -25.48 2.22
CA PRO A 150 -2.80 -24.69 0.98
C PRO A 150 -4.04 -23.82 0.70
N THR A 151 -5.15 -24.06 1.38
CA THR A 151 -6.39 -23.28 1.22
C THR A 151 -6.38 -21.99 2.02
N LEU A 152 -5.48 -21.85 3.00
CA LEU A 152 -5.35 -20.70 3.88
C LEU A 152 -4.13 -19.87 3.50
N THR A 153 -4.28 -18.54 3.57
CA THR A 153 -3.20 -17.62 3.19
C THR A 153 -2.76 -16.70 4.33
N LEU A 154 -3.69 -16.12 5.07
CA LEU A 154 -3.37 -15.07 6.04
C LEU A 154 -2.73 -15.63 7.32
N GLY A 155 -3.38 -16.61 7.98
CA GLY A 155 -2.88 -17.21 9.21
C GLY A 155 -1.49 -17.84 9.05
N PRO A 156 -1.30 -18.75 8.07
CA PRO A 156 0.02 -19.31 7.78
C PRO A 156 1.09 -18.29 7.45
N ALA A 157 0.73 -17.19 6.73
CA ALA A 157 1.68 -16.12 6.39
C ALA A 157 2.16 -15.36 7.64
N ILE A 158 1.27 -15.13 8.63
CA ILE A 158 1.64 -14.51 9.91
C ILE A 158 2.63 -15.39 10.66
N VAL A 159 2.34 -16.68 10.83
CA VAL A 159 3.22 -17.62 11.53
C VAL A 159 4.59 -17.71 10.84
N LYS A 160 4.59 -17.82 9.53
CA LYS A 160 5.82 -17.82 8.72
C LYS A 160 6.63 -16.54 8.90
N SER A 161 5.97 -15.38 8.95
CA SER A 161 6.64 -14.09 9.13
C SER A 161 7.30 -14.00 10.51
N ILE A 162 6.60 -14.40 11.57
CA ILE A 162 7.12 -14.44 12.94
C ILE A 162 8.35 -15.36 13.00
N LEU A 163 8.21 -16.59 12.48
CA LEU A 163 9.29 -17.57 12.48
C LEU A 163 10.50 -17.10 11.66
N SER A 164 10.27 -16.50 10.47
CA SER A 164 11.36 -15.97 9.63
C SER A 164 12.08 -14.82 10.32
N GLN A 165 11.36 -13.88 10.92
CA GLN A 165 11.95 -12.75 11.63
C GLN A 165 12.80 -13.22 12.82
N PHE A 166 12.31 -14.21 13.56
CA PHE A 166 13.06 -14.82 14.66
C PHE A 166 14.34 -15.51 14.15
N MET A 167 14.24 -16.33 13.09
CA MET A 167 15.39 -17.02 12.49
C MET A 167 16.42 -16.06 11.86
N ASP A 168 15.95 -14.96 11.24
CA ASP A 168 16.83 -13.90 10.72
C ASP A 168 17.59 -13.21 11.84
N GLY A 169 16.92 -12.97 12.97
CA GLY A 169 17.57 -12.44 14.18
C GLY A 169 18.65 -13.38 14.72
N LEU A 170 18.34 -14.66 14.87
CA LEU A 170 19.31 -15.68 15.28
C LEU A 170 20.49 -15.78 14.29
N SER A 171 20.21 -15.71 12.99
CA SER A 171 21.27 -15.71 11.96
C SER A 171 22.15 -14.48 12.06
N GLY A 172 21.60 -13.31 12.39
CA GLY A 172 22.35 -12.10 12.67
C GLY A 172 23.31 -12.26 13.86
N VAL A 173 22.85 -12.91 14.92
CA VAL A 173 23.69 -13.26 16.09
C VAL A 173 24.83 -14.19 15.68
N LYS A 174 24.57 -15.23 14.88
CA LYS A 174 25.58 -16.15 14.35
C LYS A 174 26.64 -15.41 13.54
N ILE A 175 26.25 -14.52 12.62
CA ILE A 175 27.17 -13.71 11.81
C ILE A 175 28.00 -12.74 12.69
N ALA A 176 27.40 -12.14 13.72
CA ALA A 176 28.11 -11.24 14.63
C ALA A 176 29.19 -11.96 15.44
N MET A 177 29.00 -13.26 15.72
CA MET A 177 30.01 -14.11 16.38
C MET A 177 31.14 -14.55 15.43
N ASP A 178 30.91 -14.58 14.13
CA ASP A 178 31.87 -15.01 13.10
C ASP A 178 32.88 -13.90 12.70
N ILE A 179 32.67 -12.65 13.17
CA ILE A 179 33.56 -11.53 12.95
C ILE A 179 34.70 -11.56 13.99
N PRO A 180 35.92 -11.44 13.63
CA PRO A 180 37.12 -12.26 13.85
C PRO A 180 37.54 -12.36 15.28
N LEU A 181 37.44 -13.52 15.85
CA LEU A 181 38.30 -13.93 16.97
C LEU A 181 39.48 -14.76 16.42
N ASP A 182 40.40 -14.10 15.78
CA ASP A 182 41.67 -14.70 15.33
C ASP A 182 42.56 -15.16 16.50
N THR A 183 42.01 -15.18 17.71
CA THR A 183 42.77 -15.46 18.96
C THR A 183 42.00 -16.18 20.07
N ALA A 184 40.84 -16.80 19.83
CA ALA A 184 40.16 -17.51 20.92
C ALA A 184 39.68 -18.92 20.50
N GLU A 185 40.21 -19.88 21.22
CA GLU A 185 39.66 -21.25 21.32
C GLU A 185 38.15 -21.18 21.66
N GLY A 186 37.32 -21.69 20.78
CA GLY A 186 35.91 -22.03 20.92
C GLY A 186 35.03 -21.09 21.78
N VAL A 187 34.11 -20.35 21.13
CA VAL A 187 33.04 -19.67 21.87
C VAL A 187 32.22 -20.75 22.60
N GLU A 188 32.32 -20.77 23.93
CA GLU A 188 31.62 -21.73 24.75
C GLU A 188 30.09 -21.49 24.63
N TYR A 189 29.32 -22.56 24.52
CA TYR A 189 27.84 -22.51 24.42
C TYR A 189 27.16 -21.62 25.49
N ALA A 190 27.86 -21.38 26.62
CA ALA A 190 27.44 -20.47 27.67
C ALA A 190 27.32 -19.00 27.22
N GLN A 191 28.06 -18.60 26.20
CA GLN A 191 28.04 -17.20 25.68
C GLN A 191 26.90 -16.97 24.70
N LEU A 192 26.43 -18.02 24.01
CA LEU A 192 25.25 -17.97 23.14
C LEU A 192 23.98 -17.56 23.91
N GLY A 193 23.80 -18.12 25.11
CA GLY A 193 22.67 -17.76 25.97
C GLY A 193 22.65 -16.26 26.31
N GLN A 194 23.81 -15.66 26.60
CA GLN A 194 23.91 -14.22 26.92
C GLN A 194 23.64 -13.33 25.71
N ILE A 195 24.07 -13.74 24.51
CA ILE A 195 23.87 -12.95 23.29
C ILE A 195 22.42 -13.06 22.82
N VAL A 196 21.80 -14.23 22.91
CA VAL A 196 20.38 -14.42 22.64
C VAL A 196 19.52 -13.63 23.64
N GLU A 197 19.90 -13.65 24.94
CA GLU A 197 19.27 -12.85 25.99
C GLU A 197 19.37 -11.36 25.66
N MET A 198 20.55 -10.85 25.30
CA MET A 198 20.77 -9.46 24.91
C MET A 198 19.94 -9.09 23.66
N TYR A 199 19.85 -9.97 22.65
CA TYR A 199 19.03 -9.74 21.45
C TYR A 199 17.54 -9.68 21.80
N LEU A 200 17.05 -10.59 22.63
CA LEU A 200 15.65 -10.61 23.07
C LEU A 200 15.32 -9.44 24.01
N GLU A 201 16.24 -9.04 24.89
CA GLU A 201 16.09 -7.81 25.69
C GLU A 201 16.01 -6.57 24.80
N THR A 202 16.87 -6.47 23.78
CA THR A 202 16.90 -5.33 22.86
C THR A 202 15.67 -5.30 21.95
N SER A 203 15.15 -6.46 21.55
CA SER A 203 13.93 -6.55 20.72
C SER A 203 12.63 -6.33 21.50
N ASN A 204 12.64 -6.54 22.81
CA ASN A 204 11.46 -6.45 23.69
C ASN A 204 11.40 -5.16 24.50
N THR A 205 12.46 -4.37 24.55
CA THR A 205 12.42 -3.01 25.10
C THR A 205 11.74 -2.09 24.10
N GLN A 206 10.40 -1.99 24.22
CA GLN A 206 9.61 -0.84 23.74
C GLN A 206 9.93 0.44 24.53
N ASP A 207 11.07 0.52 25.20
CA ASP A 207 11.55 1.77 25.76
C ASP A 207 12.13 2.62 24.64
N ASP A 208 11.48 3.73 24.37
CA ASP A 208 11.86 4.79 23.40
C ASP A 208 13.34 5.25 23.55
N ASP A 209 14.00 4.93 24.66
CA ASP A 209 15.38 5.38 24.97
C ASP A 209 16.50 4.53 24.34
N LEU A 210 16.26 3.29 23.91
CA LEU A 210 17.32 2.44 23.31
C LEU A 210 17.34 2.47 21.78
N SER A 211 16.21 2.77 21.13
CA SER A 211 16.18 3.04 19.70
C SER A 211 16.97 4.31 19.33
N ASP A 212 17.11 5.26 20.26
CA ASP A 212 17.88 6.49 20.09
C ASP A 212 19.41 6.26 20.14
N ILE A 213 19.88 5.11 20.65
CA ILE A 213 21.32 4.87 20.85
C ILE A 213 21.97 4.12 19.67
N LEU A 214 21.23 3.29 18.94
CA LEU A 214 21.80 2.39 17.93
C LEU A 214 21.66 2.86 16.48
N LEU A 215 20.64 3.61 16.13
CA LEU A 215 20.49 4.20 14.80
C LEU A 215 19.50 5.37 14.82
N GLU A 216 19.98 6.58 15.01
CA GLU A 216 19.17 7.78 14.80
C GLU A 216 19.08 8.05 13.29
N VAL A 217 18.04 7.54 12.66
CA VAL A 217 17.76 7.82 11.24
C VAL A 217 17.15 9.21 11.14
N HIS A 218 17.99 10.22 10.99
CA HIS A 218 17.52 11.55 10.63
C HIS A 218 17.13 11.58 9.16
N THR A 219 15.84 11.59 8.88
CA THR A 219 15.33 12.02 7.58
C THR A 219 15.30 13.54 7.55
N PRO A 220 15.84 14.20 6.51
CA PRO A 220 15.74 15.64 6.38
C PRO A 220 14.28 16.06 6.40
N GLY A 221 13.85 16.71 7.48
CA GLY A 221 12.45 17.13 7.66
C GLY A 221 11.70 16.42 8.79
N ASP A 222 12.39 15.87 9.79
CA ASP A 222 11.76 15.26 10.98
C ASP A 222 10.80 16.23 11.69
N VAL A 223 9.61 16.34 11.11
CA VAL A 223 8.42 16.67 11.85
C VAL A 223 7.97 15.33 12.46
N LYS A 224 8.12 15.13 13.76
CA LYS A 224 7.43 14.06 14.51
C LYS A 224 5.93 14.29 14.33
N ILE A 225 5.39 13.86 13.20
CA ILE A 225 3.96 13.76 13.02
C ILE A 225 3.61 12.43 13.68
N GLU A 226 3.03 12.48 14.88
CA GLU A 226 2.29 11.34 15.43
C GLU A 226 1.14 11.04 14.46
N VAL A 227 1.46 10.36 13.37
CA VAL A 227 0.45 9.97 12.39
C VAL A 227 -0.25 8.76 12.94
N ASN A 228 -1.50 8.96 13.33
CA ASN A 228 -2.38 7.85 13.67
C ASN A 228 -2.22 6.72 12.63
N PRO A 229 -1.87 5.47 13.05
CA PRO A 229 -1.61 4.35 12.15
C PRO A 229 -2.74 4.12 11.12
N LEU A 230 -3.98 4.40 11.49
CA LEU A 230 -5.13 4.34 10.60
C LEU A 230 -4.99 5.31 9.40
N LEU A 231 -4.48 6.52 9.63
CA LEU A 231 -4.33 7.52 8.55
C LEU A 231 -3.24 7.14 7.56
N ARG A 232 -2.24 6.32 7.99
CA ARG A 232 -1.22 5.76 7.10
C ARG A 232 -1.82 4.79 6.06
N ILE A 233 -2.94 4.13 6.39
CA ILE A 233 -3.65 3.20 5.50
C ILE A 233 -4.72 3.95 4.71
N VAL A 234 -5.57 4.71 5.41
CA VAL A 234 -6.76 5.35 4.82
C VAL A 234 -6.39 6.53 3.91
N GLY A 235 -5.32 7.27 4.23
CA GLY A 235 -4.87 8.40 3.42
C GLY A 235 -4.51 8.01 1.98
N PRO A 236 -3.58 7.07 1.77
CA PRO A 236 -3.25 6.56 0.43
C PRO A 236 -4.44 5.96 -0.32
N ILE A 237 -5.33 5.23 0.37
CA ILE A 237 -6.54 4.65 -0.25
C ILE A 237 -7.46 5.77 -0.75
N MET A 238 -7.73 6.78 0.08
CA MET A 238 -8.54 7.94 -0.31
C MET A 238 -7.91 8.68 -1.49
N GLY A 239 -6.59 8.88 -1.46
CA GLY A 239 -5.84 9.51 -2.55
C GLY A 239 -5.98 8.73 -3.86
N GLY A 240 -5.81 7.41 -3.80
CA GLY A 240 -5.98 6.52 -4.93
C GLY A 240 -7.40 6.56 -5.49
N MET A 241 -8.42 6.48 -4.63
CA MET A 241 -9.83 6.59 -5.05
C MET A 241 -10.13 7.96 -5.68
N MET A 242 -9.63 9.04 -5.09
CA MET A 242 -9.80 10.38 -5.65
C MET A 242 -9.21 10.47 -7.06
N ILE A 243 -8.00 9.97 -7.29
CA ILE A 243 -7.36 9.95 -8.60
C ILE A 243 -8.15 9.08 -9.57
N PHE A 244 -8.47 7.86 -9.18
CA PHE A 244 -9.23 6.92 -10.02
C PHE A 244 -10.51 7.56 -10.55
N TYR A 245 -11.32 8.14 -9.66
CA TYR A 245 -12.57 8.78 -10.04
C TYR A 245 -12.39 10.13 -10.73
N ALA A 246 -11.29 10.87 -10.51
CA ALA A 246 -10.99 12.07 -11.27
C ALA A 246 -10.76 11.76 -12.76
N PHE A 247 -10.05 10.67 -13.07
CA PHE A 247 -9.85 10.22 -14.45
C PHE A 247 -11.14 9.73 -15.10
N PHE A 248 -11.98 9.00 -14.37
CA PHE A 248 -13.31 8.62 -14.85
C PHE A 248 -14.20 9.84 -15.12
N THR A 249 -14.21 10.81 -14.23
CA THR A 249 -14.95 12.06 -14.41
C THR A 249 -14.45 12.83 -15.62
N GLY A 250 -13.15 12.99 -15.77
CA GLY A 250 -12.54 13.64 -16.94
C GLY A 250 -12.98 12.98 -18.25
N ALA A 251 -12.96 11.64 -18.31
CA ALA A 251 -13.38 10.90 -19.48
C ALA A 251 -14.90 10.99 -19.75
N ASN A 252 -15.72 10.86 -18.69
CA ASN A 252 -17.19 10.95 -18.82
C ASN A 252 -17.65 12.34 -19.24
N VAL A 253 -17.08 13.41 -18.66
CA VAL A 253 -17.43 14.78 -19.05
C VAL A 253 -16.94 15.06 -20.48
N ALA A 254 -15.75 14.63 -20.86
CA ALA A 254 -15.27 14.75 -22.24
C ALA A 254 -16.14 13.98 -23.25
N SER A 255 -16.78 12.87 -22.85
CA SER A 255 -17.68 12.10 -23.72
C SER A 255 -18.94 12.85 -24.13
N THR A 256 -19.29 13.93 -23.43
CA THR A 256 -20.42 14.78 -23.82
C THR A 256 -20.21 15.42 -25.19
N ILE A 257 -18.95 15.68 -25.59
CA ILE A 257 -18.63 16.19 -26.94
C ILE A 257 -19.07 15.19 -28.00
N LEU A 258 -18.76 13.92 -27.76
CA LEU A 258 -19.12 12.82 -28.67
C LEU A 258 -20.63 12.58 -28.72
N LYS A 259 -21.28 12.68 -27.56
CA LYS A 259 -22.74 12.57 -27.45
C LYS A 259 -23.45 13.69 -28.21
N GLU A 260 -23.01 14.93 -28.07
CA GLU A 260 -23.58 16.06 -28.81
C GLU A 260 -23.33 15.94 -30.32
N ASP A 261 -22.21 15.35 -30.74
CA ASP A 261 -21.95 15.04 -32.15
C ASP A 261 -22.94 14.00 -32.70
N GLU A 262 -23.16 12.89 -31.99
CA GLU A 262 -24.12 11.84 -32.36
C GLU A 262 -25.57 12.36 -32.38
N GLU A 263 -25.95 13.26 -31.48
CA GLU A 263 -27.28 13.86 -31.41
C GLU A 263 -27.46 15.00 -32.42
N GLY A 264 -26.41 15.37 -33.17
CA GLY A 264 -26.44 16.44 -34.16
C GLY A 264 -26.53 17.84 -33.55
N THR A 265 -26.33 17.99 -32.23
CA THR A 265 -26.38 19.29 -31.56
C THR A 265 -25.07 20.04 -31.70
N LEU A 266 -23.92 19.33 -31.73
CA LEU A 266 -22.60 19.93 -31.95
C LEU A 266 -22.49 20.60 -33.35
N PRO A 267 -22.89 19.98 -34.47
CA PRO A 267 -22.93 20.63 -35.77
C PRO A 267 -23.79 21.90 -35.78
N ARG A 268 -24.91 21.92 -35.07
CA ARG A 268 -25.76 23.12 -34.95
C ARG A 268 -25.04 24.27 -34.19
N LEU A 269 -24.23 23.94 -33.19
CA LEU A 269 -23.42 24.91 -32.51
C LEU A 269 -22.41 25.55 -33.46
N PHE A 270 -21.86 24.83 -34.44
CA PHE A 270 -20.93 25.33 -35.45
C PHE A 270 -21.58 26.28 -36.47
N THR A 271 -22.92 26.29 -36.58
CA THR A 271 -23.67 27.26 -37.42
C THR A 271 -23.90 28.58 -36.67
N THR A 272 -23.58 28.67 -35.39
CA THR A 272 -23.70 29.93 -34.63
C THR A 272 -22.54 30.88 -34.96
N PRO A 273 -22.65 32.20 -34.71
CA PRO A 273 -21.53 33.15 -34.88
C PRO A 273 -20.46 33.00 -33.79
N THR A 274 -20.02 31.78 -33.57
CA THR A 274 -18.99 31.39 -32.59
C THR A 274 -18.02 30.46 -33.30
N THR A 275 -16.72 30.74 -33.18
CA THR A 275 -15.71 29.88 -33.83
C THR A 275 -15.65 28.48 -33.21
N GLN A 276 -15.37 27.47 -34.03
CA GLN A 276 -15.21 26.11 -33.59
C GLN A 276 -14.20 25.97 -32.44
N SER A 277 -13.07 26.71 -32.53
CA SER A 277 -12.06 26.74 -31.47
C SER A 277 -12.62 27.27 -30.13
N THR A 278 -13.50 28.25 -30.16
CA THR A 278 -14.15 28.78 -28.94
C THR A 278 -15.09 27.75 -28.32
N ILE A 279 -15.84 27.00 -29.15
CA ILE A 279 -16.74 25.97 -28.68
C ILE A 279 -15.96 24.80 -28.05
N LEU A 280 -14.93 24.30 -28.75
CA LEU A 280 -14.07 23.23 -28.22
C LEU A 280 -13.31 23.66 -26.96
N SER A 281 -12.79 24.88 -26.92
CA SER A 281 -12.15 25.42 -25.71
C SER A 281 -13.11 25.51 -24.54
N GLY A 282 -14.38 25.87 -24.77
CA GLY A 282 -15.42 25.85 -23.75
C GLY A 282 -15.70 24.44 -23.22
N LYS A 283 -15.73 23.44 -24.11
CA LYS A 283 -15.90 22.02 -23.74
C LYS A 283 -14.71 21.51 -22.91
N PHE A 284 -13.49 21.82 -23.34
CA PHE A 284 -12.28 21.43 -22.59
C PHE A 284 -12.22 22.10 -21.23
N LEU A 285 -12.61 23.38 -21.16
CA LEU A 285 -12.70 24.12 -19.90
C LEU A 285 -13.75 23.50 -18.96
N SER A 286 -14.88 22.98 -19.48
CA SER A 286 -15.89 22.31 -18.66
C SER A 286 -15.34 21.03 -18.01
N VAL A 287 -14.56 20.23 -18.75
CA VAL A 287 -13.89 19.04 -18.20
C VAL A 287 -12.97 19.43 -17.05
N PHE A 288 -12.10 20.44 -17.29
CA PHE A 288 -11.17 20.94 -16.29
C PHE A 288 -11.91 21.43 -15.03
N LEU A 289 -12.92 22.29 -15.19
CA LEU A 289 -13.68 22.83 -14.06
C LEU A 289 -14.42 21.74 -13.27
N THR A 290 -14.99 20.75 -13.94
CA THR A 290 -15.69 19.66 -13.27
C THR A 290 -14.73 18.81 -12.43
N VAL A 291 -13.58 18.43 -12.97
CA VAL A 291 -12.55 17.66 -12.24
C VAL A 291 -11.94 18.51 -11.10
N LEU A 292 -11.76 19.82 -11.31
CA LEU A 292 -11.27 20.74 -10.28
C LEU A 292 -12.22 20.79 -9.08
N VAL A 293 -13.51 21.02 -9.34
CA VAL A 293 -14.54 21.07 -8.28
C VAL A 293 -14.60 19.75 -7.54
N GLN A 294 -14.58 18.62 -8.26
CA GLN A 294 -14.54 17.28 -7.66
C GLN A 294 -13.33 17.11 -6.74
N THR A 295 -12.13 17.41 -7.23
CA THR A 295 -10.88 17.24 -6.48
C THR A 295 -10.86 18.09 -5.22
N VAL A 296 -11.26 19.37 -5.31
CA VAL A 296 -11.31 20.28 -4.15
C VAL A 296 -12.33 19.80 -3.12
N ILE A 297 -13.51 19.37 -3.55
CA ILE A 297 -14.54 18.84 -2.63
C ILE A 297 -14.06 17.56 -1.97
N LEU A 298 -13.45 16.61 -2.69
CA LEU A 298 -12.98 15.37 -2.11
C LEU A 298 -11.84 15.58 -1.12
N ILE A 299 -10.89 16.48 -1.39
CA ILE A 299 -9.83 16.87 -0.44
C ILE A 299 -10.47 17.47 0.82
N GLY A 300 -11.44 18.37 0.66
CA GLY A 300 -12.13 19.00 1.78
C GLY A 300 -12.95 18.01 2.61
N LEU A 301 -13.74 17.15 1.96
CA LEU A 301 -14.57 16.16 2.65
C LEU A 301 -13.74 15.06 3.32
N SER A 302 -12.65 14.62 2.70
CA SER A 302 -11.77 13.61 3.30
C SER A 302 -11.08 14.14 4.55
N ARG A 303 -10.68 15.42 4.55
CA ARG A 303 -10.16 16.08 5.76
C ARG A 303 -11.23 16.22 6.84
N LEU A 304 -12.46 16.55 6.45
CA LEU A 304 -13.57 16.75 7.40
C LEU A 304 -14.06 15.44 8.00
N ILE A 305 -14.24 14.41 7.19
CA ILE A 305 -14.84 13.12 7.60
C ILE A 305 -13.81 12.20 8.24
N PHE A 306 -12.66 12.01 7.58
CA PHE A 306 -11.63 11.05 7.98
C PHE A 306 -10.44 11.68 8.70
N ARG A 307 -10.42 13.03 8.84
CA ARG A 307 -9.32 13.80 9.43
C ARG A 307 -7.98 13.57 8.75
N ILE A 308 -8.01 13.29 7.44
CA ILE A 308 -6.78 13.08 6.65
C ILE A 308 -6.02 14.40 6.53
N GLU A 309 -4.79 14.42 6.99
CA GLU A 309 -3.87 15.53 6.81
C GLU A 309 -3.06 15.32 5.53
N TRP A 310 -3.44 16.04 4.47
CA TRP A 310 -2.83 15.89 3.15
C TRP A 310 -1.41 16.47 3.05
N GLY A 311 -0.91 17.14 4.10
CA GLY A 311 0.37 17.81 4.13
C GLY A 311 0.28 19.33 3.95
N ASP A 312 1.38 19.97 3.55
CA ASP A 312 1.45 21.42 3.36
C ASP A 312 0.50 21.90 2.26
N PHE A 313 -0.21 23.00 2.52
CA PHE A 313 -1.20 23.55 1.59
C PHE A 313 -0.65 23.87 0.20
N LYS A 314 0.59 24.38 0.11
CA LYS A 314 1.21 24.71 -1.18
C LYS A 314 1.48 23.46 -2.01
N SER A 315 1.96 22.41 -1.35
CA SER A 315 2.22 21.10 -1.95
C SER A 315 0.93 20.45 -2.44
N VAL A 316 -0.10 20.43 -1.60
CA VAL A 316 -1.42 19.88 -1.94
C VAL A 316 -2.06 20.65 -3.10
N ALA A 317 -1.99 21.98 -3.10
CA ALA A 317 -2.54 22.81 -4.17
C ALA A 317 -1.80 22.58 -5.50
N LEU A 318 -0.48 22.46 -5.48
CA LEU A 318 0.34 22.14 -6.66
C LEU A 318 -0.04 20.79 -7.25
N LEU A 319 -0.12 19.76 -6.41
CA LEU A 319 -0.49 18.39 -6.80
C LEU A 319 -1.93 18.34 -7.32
N ALA A 320 -2.88 18.99 -6.64
CA ALA A 320 -4.28 19.03 -7.06
C ALA A 320 -4.41 19.66 -8.47
N ILE A 321 -3.70 20.75 -8.75
CA ILE A 321 -3.67 21.36 -10.09
C ILE A 321 -3.07 20.36 -11.10
N GLY A 322 -1.96 19.72 -10.77
CA GLY A 322 -1.35 18.69 -11.62
C GLY A 322 -2.30 17.54 -11.95
N ILE A 323 -2.99 16.99 -10.94
CA ILE A 323 -3.98 15.92 -11.10
C ILE A 323 -5.15 16.35 -11.98
N VAL A 324 -5.68 17.57 -11.75
CA VAL A 324 -6.81 18.10 -12.51
C VAL A 324 -6.45 18.25 -13.99
N ILE A 325 -5.27 18.83 -14.28
CA ILE A 325 -4.81 19.00 -15.67
C ILE A 325 -4.61 17.62 -16.31
N LEU A 326 -3.96 16.71 -15.61
CA LEU A 326 -3.67 15.36 -16.09
C LEU A 326 -4.94 14.57 -16.39
N ALA A 327 -5.87 14.50 -15.45
CA ALA A 327 -7.13 13.77 -15.62
C ALA A 327 -8.00 14.35 -16.74
N SER A 328 -8.04 15.69 -16.85
CA SER A 328 -8.80 16.37 -17.90
C SER A 328 -8.23 16.11 -19.29
N THR A 329 -6.91 16.25 -19.46
CA THR A 329 -6.25 16.03 -20.75
C THR A 329 -6.27 14.58 -21.16
N PHE A 330 -6.13 13.64 -20.20
CA PHE A 330 -6.29 12.21 -20.45
C PHE A 330 -7.72 11.88 -20.90
N GLY A 331 -8.75 12.44 -20.26
CA GLY A 331 -10.14 12.26 -20.63
C GLY A 331 -10.42 12.74 -22.06
N ILE A 332 -9.91 13.92 -22.44
CA ILE A 332 -9.99 14.46 -23.80
C ILE A 332 -9.27 13.53 -24.78
N PHE A 333 -8.05 13.11 -24.45
CA PHE A 333 -7.27 12.19 -25.27
C PHE A 333 -8.01 10.91 -25.55
N ILE A 334 -8.50 10.20 -24.54
CA ILE A 334 -9.26 8.94 -24.70
C ILE A 334 -10.48 9.15 -25.60
N ASN A 335 -11.26 10.22 -25.37
CA ASN A 335 -12.43 10.51 -26.18
C ASN A 335 -12.10 10.86 -27.63
N SER A 336 -10.93 11.43 -27.89
CA SER A 336 -10.46 11.69 -29.27
C SER A 336 -10.23 10.40 -30.07
N LEU A 337 -10.01 9.26 -29.40
CA LEU A 337 -9.83 7.96 -30.01
C LEU A 337 -11.15 7.24 -30.31
N LEU A 338 -12.24 7.63 -29.65
CA LEU A 338 -13.54 6.99 -29.76
C LEU A 338 -14.28 7.45 -31.02
N LYS A 339 -15.00 6.51 -31.64
CA LYS A 339 -15.89 6.78 -32.78
C LYS A 339 -17.33 7.00 -32.35
N SER A 340 -17.74 6.43 -31.22
CA SER A 340 -19.11 6.52 -30.71
C SER A 340 -19.14 6.44 -29.17
N THR A 341 -20.22 6.97 -28.60
CA THR A 341 -20.47 6.89 -27.14
C THR A 341 -20.60 5.45 -26.64
N LYS A 342 -21.10 4.54 -27.50
CA LYS A 342 -21.21 3.10 -27.17
C LYS A 342 -19.82 2.45 -26.91
N GLN A 343 -18.80 2.88 -27.64
CA GLN A 343 -17.42 2.41 -27.40
C GLN A 343 -16.86 2.95 -26.07
N GLY A 344 -17.34 4.13 -25.63
CA GLY A 344 -16.91 4.76 -24.37
C GLY A 344 -17.09 3.84 -23.17
N GLY A 345 -18.23 3.18 -23.04
CA GLY A 345 -18.50 2.27 -21.92
C GLY A 345 -17.46 1.14 -21.79
N VAL A 346 -17.10 0.50 -22.91
CA VAL A 346 -16.12 -0.59 -22.92
C VAL A 346 -14.71 -0.06 -22.64
N ILE A 347 -14.32 1.06 -23.27
CA ILE A 347 -12.97 1.63 -23.12
C ILE A 347 -12.78 2.25 -21.75
N PHE A 348 -13.79 2.92 -21.20
CA PHE A 348 -13.70 3.45 -19.83
C PHE A 348 -13.66 2.30 -18.82
N GLY A 349 -14.51 1.28 -18.96
CA GLY A 349 -14.48 0.10 -18.11
C GLY A 349 -13.18 -0.70 -18.21
N GLY A 350 -12.60 -0.84 -19.40
CA GLY A 350 -11.35 -1.58 -19.61
C GLY A 350 -10.10 -0.74 -19.34
N VAL A 351 -9.86 0.28 -20.16
CA VAL A 351 -8.59 1.05 -20.13
C VAL A 351 -8.43 1.85 -18.87
N LEU A 352 -9.46 2.62 -18.45
CA LEU A 352 -9.36 3.44 -17.24
C LEU A 352 -9.26 2.59 -15.98
N THR A 353 -10.01 1.48 -15.91
CA THR A 353 -9.92 0.57 -14.76
C THR A 353 -8.54 -0.08 -14.70
N PHE A 354 -8.05 -0.61 -15.82
CA PHE A 354 -6.74 -1.25 -15.87
C PHE A 354 -5.62 -0.28 -15.51
N THR A 355 -5.57 0.90 -16.15
CA THR A 355 -4.54 1.91 -15.85
C THR A 355 -4.69 2.48 -14.45
N GLY A 356 -5.92 2.61 -13.94
CA GLY A 356 -6.19 3.08 -12.58
C GLY A 356 -5.70 2.07 -11.53
N VAL A 357 -5.99 0.78 -11.70
CA VAL A 357 -5.50 -0.27 -10.81
C VAL A 357 -3.97 -0.36 -10.84
N LEU A 358 -3.35 -0.30 -12.04
CA LEU A 358 -1.89 -0.24 -12.15
C LEU A 358 -1.31 1.00 -11.44
N GLY A 359 -1.96 2.15 -11.56
CA GLY A 359 -1.52 3.37 -10.89
C GLY A 359 -1.61 3.32 -9.36
N MET A 360 -2.51 2.48 -8.83
CA MET A 360 -2.71 2.30 -7.40
C MET A 360 -1.95 1.10 -6.81
N ILE A 361 -1.22 0.34 -7.60
CA ILE A 361 -0.61 -0.91 -7.14
C ILE A 361 0.33 -0.71 -5.95
N ASN A 362 1.04 0.42 -5.90
CA ASN A 362 1.91 0.78 -4.79
C ASN A 362 1.13 1.09 -3.50
N VAL A 363 -0.11 1.58 -3.59
CA VAL A 363 -0.97 1.80 -2.41
C VAL A 363 -1.28 0.48 -1.70
N PHE A 364 -1.47 -0.60 -2.47
CA PHE A 364 -1.75 -1.93 -1.91
C PHE A 364 -0.49 -2.73 -1.59
N ALA A 365 0.64 -2.41 -2.20
CA ALA A 365 1.92 -3.10 -2.02
C ALA A 365 2.76 -2.56 -0.84
N MET A 366 2.28 -1.57 -0.09
CA MET A 366 3.04 -0.84 0.94
C MET A 366 3.59 -1.75 2.06
N ASN A 367 2.95 -2.88 2.32
CA ASN A 367 3.31 -3.76 3.44
C ASN A 367 4.29 -4.89 3.07
N SER A 368 4.79 -4.94 1.83
CA SER A 368 5.73 -5.97 1.39
C SER A 368 6.96 -5.34 0.71
N PRO A 369 8.18 -5.48 1.28
CA PRO A 369 9.39 -4.83 0.74
C PRO A 369 9.73 -5.22 -0.69
N SER A 370 9.44 -6.47 -1.10
CA SER A 370 9.66 -6.95 -2.48
C SER A 370 8.55 -6.48 -3.42
N ALA A 371 7.29 -6.44 -2.97
CA ALA A 371 6.16 -5.97 -3.75
C ALA A 371 6.15 -4.44 -3.89
N SER A 372 6.65 -3.68 -2.91
CA SER A 372 6.73 -2.22 -2.97
C SER A 372 7.67 -1.74 -4.09
N ARG A 373 8.85 -2.34 -4.26
CA ARG A 373 9.79 -1.98 -5.34
C ARG A 373 9.22 -2.23 -6.73
N LEU A 374 8.55 -3.36 -6.92
CA LEU A 374 7.86 -3.67 -8.19
C LEU A 374 6.66 -2.74 -8.40
N GLY A 375 5.86 -2.50 -7.34
CA GLY A 375 4.73 -1.61 -7.37
C GLY A 375 5.10 -0.18 -7.74
N ASP A 376 6.17 0.34 -7.17
CA ASP A 376 6.69 1.67 -7.47
C ASP A 376 7.10 1.81 -8.95
N THR A 377 7.76 0.80 -9.51
CA THR A 377 8.18 0.84 -10.92
C THR A 377 6.98 0.69 -11.86
N VAL A 378 6.10 -0.27 -11.61
CA VAL A 378 4.96 -0.58 -12.48
C VAL A 378 3.91 0.54 -12.45
N SER A 379 3.64 1.13 -11.29
CA SER A 379 2.69 2.25 -11.18
C SER A 379 3.10 3.47 -12.01
N LEU A 380 4.38 3.74 -12.13
CA LEU A 380 4.92 4.88 -12.88
C LEU A 380 4.83 4.72 -14.41
N LEU A 381 4.47 3.54 -14.92
CA LEU A 381 4.20 3.32 -16.34
C LEU A 381 2.90 3.98 -16.80
N VAL A 382 2.02 4.33 -15.87
CA VAL A 382 0.74 4.97 -16.15
C VAL A 382 0.64 6.35 -15.49
N PRO A 383 -0.11 7.30 -16.09
CA PRO A 383 -0.20 8.66 -15.58
C PRO A 383 -0.84 8.73 -14.18
N GLN A 384 -1.77 7.83 -13.85
CA GLN A 384 -2.39 7.73 -12.54
C GLN A 384 -1.39 7.43 -11.43
N GLY A 385 -0.36 6.64 -11.71
CA GLY A 385 0.67 6.29 -10.73
C GLY A 385 1.53 7.48 -10.32
N TRP A 386 1.81 8.41 -11.23
CA TRP A 386 2.50 9.67 -10.89
C TRP A 386 1.65 10.55 -9.99
N ALA A 387 0.34 10.61 -10.24
CA ALA A 387 -0.59 11.31 -9.38
C ALA A 387 -0.66 10.67 -7.97
N ALA A 388 -0.73 9.34 -7.88
CA ALA A 388 -0.73 8.61 -6.62
C ALA A 388 0.57 8.81 -5.84
N ARG A 389 1.73 8.72 -6.52
CA ARG A 389 3.04 9.02 -5.95
C ARG A 389 3.08 10.41 -5.32
N GLY A 390 2.61 11.44 -6.04
CA GLY A 390 2.59 12.81 -5.53
C GLY A 390 1.79 12.95 -4.24
N LEU A 391 0.59 12.36 -4.18
CA LEU A 391 -0.22 12.39 -2.96
C LEU A 391 0.41 11.64 -1.79
N ILE A 392 1.03 10.48 -2.04
CA ILE A 392 1.77 9.72 -1.02
C ILE A 392 2.97 10.53 -0.52
N GLN A 393 3.71 11.19 -1.42
CA GLN A 393 4.81 12.08 -1.04
C GLN A 393 4.32 13.22 -0.12
N SER A 394 3.15 13.80 -0.42
CA SER A 394 2.55 14.85 0.40
C SER A 394 2.11 14.35 1.77
N LEU A 395 1.47 13.17 1.83
CA LEU A 395 1.06 12.51 3.09
C LEU A 395 2.26 12.17 3.98
N ASN A 396 3.39 11.81 3.38
CA ASN A 396 4.62 11.48 4.09
C ASN A 396 5.49 12.71 4.42
N GLY A 397 5.01 13.93 4.17
CA GLY A 397 5.73 15.16 4.47
C GLY A 397 7.01 15.36 3.68
N GLN A 398 7.14 14.75 2.49
CA GLN A 398 8.35 14.89 1.68
C GLN A 398 8.59 16.34 1.24
N PRO A 399 9.83 16.73 0.88
CA PRO A 399 10.16 18.10 0.48
C PRO A 399 9.34 18.57 -0.73
N PHE A 400 9.01 19.85 -0.77
CA PHE A 400 8.28 20.48 -1.90
C PHE A 400 8.97 20.26 -3.26
N SER A 401 10.31 20.15 -3.29
CA SER A 401 11.09 19.86 -4.50
C SER A 401 10.68 18.58 -5.19
N ASP A 402 10.40 17.52 -4.42
CA ASP A 402 10.07 16.20 -4.96
C ASP A 402 8.67 16.20 -5.55
N MET A 403 7.74 16.88 -4.90
CA MET A 403 6.39 17.11 -5.42
C MET A 403 6.39 17.98 -6.68
N LEU A 404 7.30 18.95 -6.77
CA LEU A 404 7.49 19.75 -7.97
C LEU A 404 7.93 18.87 -9.15
N ILE A 405 8.92 17.99 -8.95
CA ILE A 405 9.37 17.04 -9.98
C ILE A 405 8.23 16.14 -10.43
N THR A 406 7.50 15.55 -9.48
CA THR A 406 6.34 14.71 -9.77
C THR A 406 5.27 15.47 -10.57
N THR A 407 4.98 16.71 -10.18
CA THR A 407 4.03 17.56 -10.91
C THR A 407 4.51 17.92 -12.32
N LEU A 408 5.80 18.18 -12.51
CA LEU A 408 6.38 18.43 -13.85
C LEU A 408 6.21 17.20 -14.76
N VAL A 409 6.39 15.99 -14.25
CA VAL A 409 6.13 14.76 -15.02
C VAL A 409 4.65 14.62 -15.36
N MET A 410 3.74 14.92 -14.42
CA MET A 410 2.30 14.94 -14.71
C MET A 410 1.95 15.97 -15.80
N LEU A 411 2.57 17.15 -15.78
CA LEU A 411 2.38 18.17 -16.82
C LEU A 411 2.95 17.74 -18.17
N ALA A 412 4.06 17.00 -18.20
CA ALA A 412 4.62 16.43 -19.44
C ALA A 412 3.66 15.40 -20.06
N TRP A 413 3.11 14.48 -19.27
CA TRP A 413 2.04 13.57 -19.70
C TRP A 413 0.82 14.33 -20.21
N SER A 414 0.41 15.37 -19.49
CA SER A 414 -0.74 16.22 -19.86
C SER A 414 -0.53 16.91 -21.20
N ALA A 415 0.66 17.46 -21.43
CA ALA A 415 1.01 18.10 -22.69
C ALA A 415 0.95 17.10 -23.87
N ALA A 416 1.49 15.88 -23.68
CA ALA A 416 1.41 14.83 -24.69
C ALA A 416 -0.05 14.47 -25.02
N PHE A 417 -0.89 14.21 -24.00
CA PHE A 417 -2.31 13.88 -24.20
C PHE A 417 -3.08 15.03 -24.84
N PHE A 418 -2.82 16.26 -24.40
CA PHE A 418 -3.49 17.44 -24.95
C PHE A 418 -3.18 17.63 -26.43
N VAL A 419 -1.90 17.60 -26.81
CA VAL A 419 -1.47 17.76 -28.21
C VAL A 419 -2.11 16.70 -29.11
N VAL A 420 -2.03 15.43 -28.71
CA VAL A 420 -2.61 14.32 -29.50
C VAL A 420 -4.13 14.44 -29.55
N GLY A 421 -4.76 14.74 -28.41
CA GLY A 421 -6.21 14.89 -28.30
C GLY A 421 -6.74 16.02 -29.21
N VAL A 422 -6.17 17.23 -29.10
CA VAL A 422 -6.55 18.39 -29.91
C VAL A 422 -6.30 18.14 -31.40
N PHE A 423 -5.13 17.58 -31.76
CA PHE A 423 -4.83 17.26 -33.15
C PHE A 423 -5.88 16.31 -33.78
N ARG A 424 -6.28 15.27 -33.04
CA ARG A 424 -7.31 14.33 -33.50
C ARG A 424 -8.70 14.94 -33.58
N PHE A 425 -9.09 15.75 -32.60
CA PHE A 425 -10.36 16.47 -32.64
C PHE A 425 -10.40 17.45 -33.81
N ASN A 426 -9.33 18.24 -34.02
CA ASN A 426 -9.28 19.14 -35.16
C ASN A 426 -9.40 18.40 -36.50
N LYS A 427 -8.71 17.25 -36.66
CA LYS A 427 -8.82 16.44 -37.87
C LYS A 427 -10.23 15.86 -38.10
N ARG A 428 -11.00 15.65 -37.02
CA ARG A 428 -12.35 15.09 -37.09
C ARG A 428 -13.41 16.13 -37.46
N TYR A 429 -13.22 17.37 -36.97
CA TYR A 429 -14.24 18.45 -37.10
C TYR A 429 -13.78 19.61 -38.00
N ALA A 430 -12.57 19.57 -38.57
CA ALA A 430 -12.12 20.46 -39.63
C ALA A 430 -12.53 19.94 -41.01
#